data_49ed29d8b1add4b1add04111f63b94f3
#
_entry.id   49ed29d8b1add4b1add04111f63b94f3
#
_cell.length_a   1.000
_cell.length_b   1.000
_cell.length_c   1.000
_cell.angle_alpha   90.00
_cell.angle_beta   90.00
_cell.angle_gamma   90.00
#
_symmetry.space_group_name_H-M   'P 1'
#
loop_
_entity.id
_entity.type
_entity.pdbx_description
1 polymer ?
#
loop_
_entity_poly.entity_id
_entity_poly.type
_entity_poly.pdbx_seq_one_letter_code
_entity_poly.pdbx_strand_id
1 'polypeptide(L)'
;YEDNEVTLKKIILQSLKDFKGITTENINLIIDNCSFNRTKLKNELDKIKSFFHDKILKTAEIEKLLNIKTNNDFDKLKDAALLGNRKNTNKLLSDTILEAEKNIFYLNSINQRLGKLLEINNNNSNVEKAINDLRPPIFWKDKPNFISQAKVWNKKKINVIMKNTYDIEIKIKSNSSIDKNLLIKKLLVDMCELANAS
;
A
#
# COMPACT_ATOMS: atom_id res chain seq x y z
N TYR A 1 -17.99 -18.88 0.39
CA TYR A 1 -17.11 -19.03 -0.78
C TYR A 1 -16.28 -17.75 -0.89
N GLU A 2 -14.99 -17.82 -0.63
CA GLU A 2 -14.08 -16.72 -0.90
C GLU A 2 -13.92 -16.57 -2.42
N ASP A 3 -14.21 -15.39 -2.93
CA ASP A 3 -13.96 -15.08 -4.33
C ASP A 3 -12.46 -15.11 -4.60
N ASN A 4 -12.03 -15.93 -5.52
CA ASN A 4 -10.62 -15.97 -5.94
C ASN A 4 -10.37 -15.03 -7.13
N GLU A 5 -9.11 -14.72 -7.39
CA GLU A 5 -8.69 -13.82 -8.47
C GLU A 5 -9.25 -14.23 -9.84
N VAL A 6 -9.33 -15.54 -10.10
CA VAL A 6 -9.84 -16.06 -11.37
C VAL A 6 -11.33 -15.77 -11.55
N THR A 7 -12.12 -15.90 -10.48
CA THR A 7 -13.55 -15.60 -10.49
C THR A 7 -13.79 -14.11 -10.73
N LEU A 8 -13.05 -13.25 -10.04
CA LEU A 8 -13.18 -11.80 -10.20
C LEU A 8 -12.74 -11.34 -11.59
N LYS A 9 -11.66 -11.90 -12.14
CA LYS A 9 -11.24 -11.64 -13.54
C LYS A 9 -12.36 -11.97 -14.53
N LYS A 10 -13.03 -13.13 -14.38
CA LYS A 10 -14.15 -13.50 -15.24
C LYS A 10 -15.31 -12.51 -15.17
N ILE A 11 -15.66 -12.06 -13.95
CA ILE A 11 -16.72 -11.06 -13.73
C ILE A 11 -16.36 -9.73 -14.42
N ILE A 12 -15.11 -9.26 -14.30
CA ILE A 12 -14.64 -8.02 -14.93
C ILE A 12 -14.73 -8.14 -16.45
N LEU A 13 -14.16 -9.20 -17.03
CA LEU A 13 -14.16 -9.42 -18.47
C LEU A 13 -15.58 -9.51 -19.03
N GLN A 14 -16.48 -10.21 -18.35
CA GLN A 14 -17.87 -10.31 -18.74
C GLN A 14 -18.61 -8.97 -18.63
N SER A 15 -18.34 -8.22 -17.57
CA SER A 15 -18.99 -6.93 -17.30
C SER A 15 -18.55 -5.83 -18.26
N LEU A 16 -17.31 -5.88 -18.72
CA LEU A 16 -16.69 -4.89 -19.61
C LEU A 16 -16.49 -5.41 -21.05
N LYS A 17 -17.18 -6.48 -21.44
CA LYS A 17 -17.00 -7.14 -22.77
C LYS A 17 -17.08 -6.19 -23.96
N ASP A 18 -17.89 -5.13 -23.85
CA ASP A 18 -18.10 -4.14 -24.92
C ASP A 18 -17.09 -2.97 -24.86
N PHE A 19 -16.13 -3.02 -23.94
CA PHE A 19 -15.11 -1.99 -23.74
C PHE A 19 -13.82 -2.36 -24.44
N LYS A 20 -13.14 -1.35 -25.02
CA LYS A 20 -11.78 -1.46 -25.58
C LYS A 20 -10.75 -1.06 -24.52
N GLY A 21 -9.51 -1.54 -24.68
CA GLY A 21 -8.42 -1.18 -23.75
C GLY A 21 -8.41 -1.99 -22.44
N ILE A 22 -9.07 -3.14 -22.42
CA ILE A 22 -9.00 -4.07 -21.29
C ILE A 22 -7.63 -4.74 -21.31
N THR A 23 -6.71 -4.24 -20.47
CA THR A 23 -5.38 -4.84 -20.26
C THR A 23 -5.35 -5.63 -18.96
N THR A 24 -4.38 -6.54 -18.85
CA THR A 24 -4.12 -7.24 -17.58
C THR A 24 -3.84 -6.26 -16.44
N GLU A 25 -3.18 -5.13 -16.74
CA GLU A 25 -2.92 -4.06 -15.79
C GLU A 25 -4.23 -3.45 -15.26
N ASN A 26 -5.15 -3.08 -16.14
CA ASN A 26 -6.45 -2.51 -15.76
C ASN A 26 -7.27 -3.49 -14.92
N ILE A 27 -7.26 -4.77 -15.27
CA ILE A 27 -7.95 -5.82 -14.50
C ILE A 27 -7.36 -5.94 -13.09
N ASN A 28 -6.03 -5.97 -12.98
CA ASN A 28 -5.36 -6.06 -11.68
C ASN A 28 -5.63 -4.82 -10.81
N LEU A 29 -5.62 -3.62 -11.39
CA LEU A 29 -5.97 -2.38 -10.68
C LEU A 29 -7.38 -2.45 -10.08
N ILE A 30 -8.36 -2.94 -10.84
CA ILE A 30 -9.74 -3.07 -10.38
C ILE A 30 -9.85 -4.10 -9.25
N ILE A 31 -9.20 -5.26 -9.37
CA ILE A 31 -9.23 -6.33 -8.36
C ILE A 31 -8.59 -5.86 -7.05
N ASP A 32 -7.41 -5.23 -7.14
CA ASP A 32 -6.67 -4.77 -5.97
C ASP A 32 -7.44 -3.67 -5.22
N ASN A 33 -8.11 -2.76 -5.96
CA ASN A 33 -8.94 -1.72 -5.34
C ASN A 33 -10.15 -2.31 -4.60
N CYS A 34 -10.69 -3.42 -5.08
CA CYS A 34 -11.85 -4.09 -4.47
C CYS A 34 -11.47 -5.01 -3.30
N SER A 35 -10.19 -5.25 -3.05
CA SER A 35 -9.70 -6.16 -2.00
C SER A 35 -10.42 -7.51 -1.99
N PHE A 36 -10.63 -8.10 -3.18
CA PHE A 36 -11.36 -9.35 -3.39
C PHE A 36 -12.83 -9.35 -2.93
N ASN A 37 -13.42 -8.18 -2.68
CA ASN A 37 -14.81 -8.04 -2.28
C ASN A 37 -15.72 -7.85 -3.49
N ARG A 38 -16.63 -8.81 -3.73
CA ARG A 38 -17.52 -8.84 -4.89
C ARG A 38 -18.51 -7.67 -4.94
N THR A 39 -18.99 -7.22 -3.80
CA THR A 39 -19.92 -6.07 -3.74
C THR A 39 -19.21 -4.78 -4.11
N LYS A 40 -17.98 -4.58 -3.59
CA LYS A 40 -17.13 -3.45 -4.00
C LYS A 40 -16.81 -3.51 -5.49
N LEU A 41 -16.46 -4.70 -6.00
CA LEU A 41 -16.18 -4.89 -7.42
C LEU A 41 -17.35 -4.45 -8.29
N LYS A 42 -18.58 -4.86 -7.94
CA LYS A 42 -19.78 -4.47 -8.69
C LYS A 42 -19.94 -2.94 -8.73
N ASN A 43 -19.81 -2.28 -7.58
CA ASN A 43 -19.92 -0.82 -7.49
C ASN A 43 -18.84 -0.11 -8.33
N GLU A 44 -17.60 -0.60 -8.31
CA GLU A 44 -16.51 -0.02 -9.10
C GLU A 44 -16.72 -0.25 -10.61
N LEU A 45 -17.23 -1.41 -11.01
CA LEU A 45 -17.59 -1.68 -12.41
C LEU A 45 -18.73 -0.78 -12.88
N ASP A 46 -19.73 -0.51 -12.05
CA ASP A 46 -20.82 0.40 -12.39
C ASP A 46 -20.33 1.85 -12.55
N LYS A 47 -19.40 2.30 -11.71
CA LYS A 47 -18.72 3.60 -11.89
C LYS A 47 -17.94 3.66 -13.21
N ILE A 48 -17.16 2.62 -13.52
CA ILE A 48 -16.39 2.54 -14.77
C ILE A 48 -17.32 2.65 -15.98
N LYS A 49 -18.42 1.89 -15.99
CA LYS A 49 -19.40 1.94 -17.09
C LYS A 49 -20.04 3.31 -17.24
N SER A 50 -20.34 3.97 -16.11
CA SER A 50 -20.94 5.31 -16.11
C SER A 50 -19.97 6.40 -16.54
N PHE A 51 -18.68 6.23 -16.31
CA PHE A 51 -17.67 7.23 -16.63
C PHE A 51 -17.18 7.13 -18.09
N PHE A 52 -16.88 5.92 -18.55
CA PHE A 52 -16.36 5.70 -19.90
C PHE A 52 -17.49 5.54 -20.94
N HIS A 53 -18.12 6.64 -21.32
CA HIS A 53 -19.21 6.64 -22.30
C HIS A 53 -18.74 6.21 -23.71
N ASP A 54 -17.47 6.48 -24.04
CA ASP A 54 -16.82 6.06 -25.28
C ASP A 54 -16.40 4.60 -25.29
N LYS A 55 -16.57 3.91 -24.17
CA LYS A 55 -16.17 2.50 -23.95
C LYS A 55 -14.68 2.23 -24.20
N ILE A 56 -13.83 3.24 -24.06
CA ILE A 56 -12.38 3.11 -24.18
C ILE A 56 -11.73 3.30 -22.80
N LEU A 57 -11.15 2.23 -22.26
CA LEU A 57 -10.49 2.25 -20.96
C LEU A 57 -9.07 2.77 -21.08
N LYS A 58 -8.74 3.81 -20.33
CA LYS A 58 -7.38 4.34 -20.18
C LYS A 58 -6.92 4.15 -18.74
N THR A 59 -5.79 3.51 -18.56
CA THR A 59 -5.24 3.16 -17.23
C THR A 59 -5.18 4.36 -16.28
N ALA A 60 -4.66 5.51 -16.78
CA ALA A 60 -4.55 6.73 -15.96
C ALA A 60 -5.91 7.31 -15.53
N GLU A 61 -6.95 7.13 -16.32
CA GLU A 61 -8.31 7.57 -15.99
C GLU A 61 -8.98 6.59 -15.02
N ILE A 62 -8.73 5.28 -15.16
CA ILE A 62 -9.18 4.25 -14.21
C ILE A 62 -8.55 4.51 -12.84
N GLU A 63 -7.25 4.78 -12.76
CA GLU A 63 -6.56 5.10 -11.51
C GLU A 63 -7.20 6.30 -10.77
N LYS A 64 -7.57 7.34 -11.52
CA LYS A 64 -8.28 8.50 -10.97
C LYS A 64 -9.69 8.18 -10.53
N LEU A 65 -10.45 7.45 -11.36
CA LEU A 65 -11.85 7.13 -11.12
C LEU A 65 -12.04 6.21 -9.90
N LEU A 66 -11.19 5.21 -9.77
CA LEU A 66 -11.23 4.26 -8.66
C LEU A 66 -10.78 4.89 -7.35
N ASN A 67 -10.49 6.23 -7.34
CA ASN A 67 -9.88 6.89 -6.18
C ASN A 67 -8.71 6.04 -5.63
N ILE A 68 -7.98 5.41 -6.53
CA ILE A 68 -6.65 4.95 -6.22
C ILE A 68 -5.86 6.24 -6.01
N LYS A 69 -6.26 6.97 -4.97
CA LYS A 69 -5.43 7.96 -4.32
C LYS A 69 -4.26 7.14 -3.78
N THR A 70 -3.37 6.83 -4.67
CA THR A 70 -2.00 6.71 -4.26
C THR A 70 -1.78 8.02 -3.54
N ASN A 71 -1.68 7.98 -2.24
CA ASN A 71 -1.03 9.04 -1.49
C ASN A 71 0.43 8.89 -1.93
N ASN A 72 0.64 9.10 -3.24
CA ASN A 72 1.86 8.77 -3.98
C ASN A 72 3.08 9.36 -3.27
N ASP A 73 2.88 10.49 -2.60
CA ASP A 73 3.95 11.16 -1.93
C ASP A 73 4.25 10.52 -0.57
N PHE A 74 3.22 10.14 0.21
CA PHE A 74 3.42 9.41 1.46
C PHE A 74 3.94 7.99 1.23
N ASP A 75 3.43 7.27 0.23
CA ASP A 75 3.89 5.92 -0.08
C ASP A 75 5.34 5.91 -0.57
N LYS A 76 5.74 6.87 -1.40
CA LYS A 76 7.15 7.06 -1.80
C LYS A 76 8.04 7.37 -0.60
N LEU A 77 7.58 8.24 0.31
CA LEU A 77 8.29 8.59 1.53
C LEU A 77 8.44 7.39 2.46
N LYS A 78 7.36 6.64 2.68
CA LYS A 78 7.35 5.39 3.47
C LYS A 78 8.32 4.36 2.89
N ASP A 79 8.27 4.13 1.57
CA ASP A 79 9.15 3.18 0.89
C ASP A 79 10.63 3.60 0.96
N ALA A 80 10.93 4.90 0.79
CA ALA A 80 12.28 5.42 0.95
C ALA A 80 12.81 5.21 2.38
N ALA A 81 11.98 5.44 3.39
CA ALA A 81 12.32 5.22 4.79
C ALA A 81 12.56 3.73 5.09
N LEU A 82 11.69 2.85 4.60
CA LEU A 82 11.83 1.39 4.76
C LEU A 82 13.06 0.82 4.04
N LEU A 83 13.53 1.46 2.98
CA LEU A 83 14.76 1.09 2.29
C LEU A 83 16.02 1.69 2.93
N GLY A 84 15.89 2.52 3.96
CA GLY A 84 17.01 3.21 4.58
C GLY A 84 17.66 4.27 3.68
N ASN A 85 16.97 4.75 2.67
CA ASN A 85 17.51 5.78 1.77
C ASN A 85 17.41 7.17 2.39
N ARG A 86 18.40 7.52 3.23
CA ARG A 86 18.45 8.78 4.00
C ARG A 86 18.27 10.02 3.12
N LYS A 87 18.98 10.08 1.98
CA LYS A 87 18.93 11.24 1.08
C LYS A 87 17.52 11.44 0.53
N ASN A 88 16.91 10.37 0.04
CA ASN A 88 15.57 10.44 -0.53
C ASN A 88 14.50 10.64 0.53
N THR A 89 14.64 10.00 1.69
CA THR A 89 13.72 10.19 2.84
C THR A 89 13.70 11.65 3.27
N ASN A 90 14.87 12.29 3.48
CA ASN A 90 14.96 13.70 3.88
C ASN A 90 14.36 14.64 2.83
N LYS A 91 14.61 14.37 1.54
CA LYS A 91 14.01 15.14 0.46
C LYS A 91 12.48 15.02 0.49
N LEU A 92 11.97 13.81 0.53
CA LEU A 92 10.53 13.57 0.53
C LEU A 92 9.83 14.06 1.80
N LEU A 93 10.51 14.07 2.96
CA LEU A 93 9.99 14.68 4.21
C LEU A 93 9.75 16.18 4.07
N SER A 94 10.56 16.87 3.27
CA SER A 94 10.38 18.30 2.98
C SER A 94 9.27 18.53 1.96
N ASP A 95 9.18 17.67 0.95
CA ASP A 95 8.28 17.84 -0.20
C ASP A 95 6.86 17.32 0.08
N THR A 96 6.72 16.38 1.04
CA THR A 96 5.42 15.76 1.34
C THR A 96 4.65 16.54 2.40
N ILE A 97 3.47 17.00 2.04
CA ILE A 97 2.53 17.63 2.98
C ILE A 97 1.69 16.52 3.62
N LEU A 98 1.88 16.33 4.93
CA LEU A 98 1.06 15.41 5.71
C LEU A 98 -0.22 16.11 6.17
N GLU A 99 -1.37 15.51 5.87
CA GLU A 99 -2.68 16.00 6.30
C GLU A 99 -2.94 15.56 7.75
N ALA A 100 -3.21 16.48 8.64
CA ALA A 100 -3.40 16.20 10.08
C ALA A 100 -4.54 15.20 10.35
N GLU A 101 -5.56 15.20 9.50
CA GLU A 101 -6.71 14.31 9.60
C GLU A 101 -6.39 12.86 9.22
N LYS A 102 -5.29 12.64 8.50
CA LYS A 102 -4.86 11.32 7.99
C LYS A 102 -3.79 10.64 8.85
N ASN A 103 -3.45 11.17 10.01
CA ASN A 103 -2.38 10.60 10.83
C ASN A 103 -2.59 9.11 11.17
N ILE A 104 -3.81 8.71 11.52
CA ILE A 104 -4.14 7.30 11.78
C ILE A 104 -4.03 6.46 10.50
N PHE A 105 -4.41 7.00 9.35
CA PHE A 105 -4.24 6.33 8.06
C PHE A 105 -2.76 6.08 7.76
N TYR A 106 -1.87 7.06 8.01
CA TYR A 106 -0.43 6.90 7.81
C TYR A 106 0.15 5.81 8.72
N LEU A 107 -0.23 5.78 10.00
CA LEU A 107 0.19 4.73 10.93
C LEU A 107 -0.29 3.35 10.48
N ASN A 108 -1.56 3.23 10.07
CA ASN A 108 -2.11 1.98 9.57
C ASN A 108 -1.38 1.50 8.31
N SER A 109 -1.06 2.41 7.38
CA SER A 109 -0.30 2.09 6.17
C SER A 109 1.10 1.55 6.50
N ILE A 110 1.78 2.15 7.49
CA ILE A 110 3.09 1.66 7.98
C ILE A 110 2.93 0.28 8.64
N ASN A 111 1.96 0.12 9.55
CA ASN A 111 1.72 -1.14 10.25
C ASN A 111 1.38 -2.29 9.30
N GLN A 112 0.56 -2.05 8.30
CA GLN A 112 0.22 -3.04 7.27
C GLN A 112 1.46 -3.48 6.49
N ARG A 113 2.35 -2.54 6.13
CA ARG A 113 3.61 -2.87 5.44
C ARG A 113 4.52 -3.70 6.33
N LEU A 114 4.69 -3.30 7.60
CA LEU A 114 5.50 -4.03 8.58
C LEU A 114 4.94 -5.43 8.86
N GLY A 115 3.62 -5.56 8.98
CA GLY A 115 2.95 -6.85 9.16
C GLY A 115 3.25 -7.82 8.01
N LYS A 116 3.14 -7.36 6.76
CA LYS A 116 3.50 -8.18 5.59
C LYS A 116 4.98 -8.54 5.56
N LEU A 117 5.89 -7.61 5.93
CA LEU A 117 7.32 -7.91 6.05
C LEU A 117 7.60 -8.93 7.15
N LEU A 118 6.87 -8.87 8.25
CA LEU A 118 6.99 -9.86 9.33
C LEU A 118 6.52 -11.25 8.88
N GLU A 119 5.43 -11.32 8.13
CA GLU A 119 4.91 -12.56 7.55
C GLU A 119 5.91 -13.17 6.56
N ILE A 120 6.52 -12.37 5.69
CA ILE A 120 7.60 -12.80 4.78
C ILE A 120 8.78 -13.36 5.58
N ASN A 121 9.21 -12.67 6.66
CA ASN A 121 10.34 -13.10 7.49
C ASN A 121 10.04 -14.35 8.35
N ASN A 122 8.78 -14.64 8.62
CA ASN A 122 8.38 -15.87 9.33
C ASN A 122 8.26 -17.08 8.40
N ASN A 123 8.20 -16.86 7.08
CA ASN A 123 8.14 -17.94 6.10
C ASN A 123 9.57 -18.47 5.84
N ASN A 124 9.79 -19.77 6.07
CA ASN A 124 11.09 -20.43 5.86
C ASN A 124 11.44 -20.63 4.38
N SER A 125 10.61 -20.16 3.45
CA SER A 125 10.85 -20.25 2.02
C SER A 125 11.67 -19.06 1.50
N ASN A 126 12.08 -19.11 0.23
CA ASN A 126 12.69 -17.95 -0.44
C ASN A 126 11.72 -16.75 -0.40
N VAL A 127 12.28 -15.53 -0.25
CA VAL A 127 11.55 -14.26 -0.17
C VAL A 127 10.52 -14.09 -1.29
N GLU A 128 10.86 -14.45 -2.52
CA GLU A 128 9.94 -14.34 -3.66
C GLU A 128 8.73 -15.27 -3.52
N LYS A 129 8.96 -16.50 -3.05
CA LYS A 129 7.88 -17.45 -2.79
C LYS A 129 7.02 -16.97 -1.63
N ALA A 130 7.62 -16.52 -0.54
CA ALA A 130 6.91 -15.96 0.60
C ALA A 130 6.01 -14.77 0.20
N ILE A 131 6.50 -13.88 -0.69
CA ILE A 131 5.72 -12.76 -1.22
C ILE A 131 4.51 -13.23 -2.06
N ASN A 132 4.67 -14.29 -2.85
CA ASN A 132 3.57 -14.81 -3.66
C ASN A 132 2.51 -15.56 -2.85
N ASP A 133 2.89 -16.08 -1.68
CA ASP A 133 2.00 -16.82 -0.77
C ASP A 133 1.17 -15.88 0.13
N LEU A 134 1.51 -14.58 0.22
CA LEU A 134 0.79 -13.61 1.04
C LEU A 134 -0.69 -13.48 0.65
N ARG A 135 -1.52 -13.32 1.67
CA ARG A 135 -2.96 -13.06 1.50
C ARG A 135 -3.38 -11.81 2.29
N PRO A 136 -4.02 -10.80 1.68
CA PRO A 136 -4.22 -10.65 0.23
C PRO A 136 -2.89 -10.48 -0.51
N PRO A 137 -2.83 -10.84 -1.81
CA PRO A 137 -1.60 -10.76 -2.60
C PRO A 137 -1.08 -9.32 -2.70
N ILE A 138 0.23 -9.19 -2.86
CA ILE A 138 0.87 -7.90 -3.07
C ILE A 138 0.65 -7.43 -4.51
N PHE A 139 0.30 -6.16 -4.65
CA PHE A 139 0.22 -5.52 -5.96
C PHE A 139 1.54 -5.68 -6.73
N TRP A 140 1.48 -6.09 -7.98
CA TRP A 140 2.66 -6.46 -8.75
C TRP A 140 3.71 -5.34 -8.88
N LYS A 141 3.29 -4.07 -8.96
CA LYS A 141 4.19 -2.90 -8.98
C LYS A 141 4.97 -2.73 -7.67
N ASP A 142 4.43 -3.22 -6.55
CA ASP A 142 5.05 -3.11 -5.22
C ASP A 142 6.01 -4.27 -4.90
N LYS A 143 5.92 -5.38 -5.62
CA LYS A 143 6.77 -6.57 -5.36
C LYS A 143 8.26 -6.26 -5.28
N PRO A 144 8.86 -5.47 -6.20
CA PRO A 144 10.28 -5.12 -6.11
C PRO A 144 10.65 -4.39 -4.80
N ASN A 145 9.77 -3.49 -4.33
CA ASN A 145 9.96 -2.79 -3.06
C ASN A 145 9.93 -3.77 -1.89
N PHE A 146 8.96 -4.70 -1.86
CA PHE A 146 8.89 -5.72 -0.82
C PHE A 146 10.11 -6.63 -0.79
N ILE A 147 10.61 -7.08 -1.95
CA ILE A 147 11.83 -7.90 -2.03
C ILE A 147 13.03 -7.14 -1.44
N SER A 148 13.18 -5.86 -1.80
CA SER A 148 14.28 -5.04 -1.31
C SER A 148 14.16 -4.75 0.18
N GLN A 149 12.97 -4.43 0.67
CA GLN A 149 12.69 -4.18 2.08
C GLN A 149 12.88 -5.44 2.93
N ALA A 150 12.43 -6.62 2.46
CA ALA A 150 12.59 -7.88 3.18
C ALA A 150 14.05 -8.25 3.45
N LYS A 151 14.99 -7.78 2.61
CA LYS A 151 16.45 -7.98 2.82
C LYS A 151 17.00 -7.10 3.93
N VAL A 152 16.40 -5.96 4.19
CA VAL A 152 16.85 -4.95 5.16
C VAL A 152 16.23 -5.18 6.54
N TRP A 153 14.97 -5.63 6.56
CA TRP A 153 14.16 -5.78 7.76
C TRP A 153 14.16 -7.22 8.27
N ASN A 154 14.66 -7.41 9.49
CA ASN A 154 14.52 -8.66 10.24
C ASN A 154 13.40 -8.52 11.29
N LYS A 155 12.97 -9.64 11.87
CA LYS A 155 11.91 -9.71 12.88
C LYS A 155 12.16 -8.78 14.08
N LYS A 156 13.40 -8.63 14.53
CA LYS A 156 13.76 -7.78 15.67
C LYS A 156 13.51 -6.30 15.35
N LYS A 157 14.00 -5.83 14.20
CA LYS A 157 13.80 -4.44 13.73
C LYS A 157 12.31 -4.13 13.52
N ILE A 158 11.56 -5.05 12.90
CA ILE A 158 10.13 -4.89 12.67
C ILE A 158 9.39 -4.71 14.01
N ASN A 159 9.64 -5.56 14.99
CA ASN A 159 8.99 -5.47 16.30
C ASN A 159 9.29 -4.14 17.02
N VAL A 160 10.51 -3.62 16.92
CA VAL A 160 10.87 -2.31 17.48
C VAL A 160 10.02 -1.19 16.86
N ILE A 161 9.92 -1.15 15.53
CA ILE A 161 9.14 -0.11 14.88
C ILE A 161 7.63 -0.28 15.08
N MET A 162 7.11 -1.51 15.11
CA MET A 162 5.70 -1.75 15.43
C MET A 162 5.34 -1.23 16.83
N LYS A 163 6.23 -1.44 17.80
CA LYS A 163 6.06 -0.87 19.16
C LYS A 163 6.05 0.67 19.10
N ASN A 164 7.01 1.28 18.42
CA ASN A 164 7.07 2.74 18.26
C ASN A 164 5.80 3.29 17.57
N THR A 165 5.28 2.58 16.57
CA THR A 165 4.03 2.95 15.88
C THR A 165 2.85 2.93 16.85
N TYR A 166 2.76 1.90 17.69
CA TYR A 166 1.72 1.79 18.73
C TYR A 166 1.82 2.94 19.76
N ASP A 167 3.02 3.24 20.26
CA ASP A 167 3.24 4.32 21.21
C ASP A 167 2.85 5.70 20.62
N ILE A 168 3.11 5.91 19.33
CA ILE A 168 2.70 7.12 18.60
C ILE A 168 1.18 7.15 18.43
N GLU A 169 0.55 6.03 18.11
CA GLU A 169 -0.90 5.96 17.98
C GLU A 169 -1.61 6.36 19.29
N ILE A 170 -1.12 5.88 20.45
CA ILE A 170 -1.63 6.29 21.75
C ILE A 170 -1.50 7.81 21.92
N LYS A 171 -0.33 8.39 21.62
CA LYS A 171 -0.10 9.85 21.71
C LYS A 171 -1.03 10.65 20.81
N ILE A 172 -1.29 10.19 19.58
CA ILE A 172 -2.20 10.85 18.66
C ILE A 172 -3.65 10.82 19.16
N LYS A 173 -4.07 9.71 19.76
CA LYS A 173 -5.43 9.51 20.28
C LYS A 173 -5.67 10.20 21.64
N SER A 174 -4.62 10.39 22.44
CA SER A 174 -4.71 11.00 23.77
C SER A 174 -4.77 12.53 23.81
N ASN A 175 -5.05 13.21 22.68
CA ASN A 175 -5.08 14.67 22.59
C ASN A 175 -3.81 15.37 23.11
N SER A 176 -2.64 14.78 22.90
CA SER A 176 -1.37 15.42 23.27
C SER A 176 -1.21 16.76 22.55
N SER A 177 -0.61 17.74 23.21
CA SER A 177 -0.27 19.05 22.63
C SER A 177 0.83 18.98 21.55
N ILE A 178 1.35 17.78 21.26
CA ILE A 178 2.41 17.57 20.27
C ILE A 178 1.80 17.57 18.87
N ASP A 179 2.46 18.24 17.95
CA ASP A 179 2.09 18.17 16.53
C ASP A 179 2.12 16.73 16.03
N LYS A 180 0.95 16.24 15.64
CA LYS A 180 0.76 14.85 15.17
C LYS A 180 1.56 14.55 13.92
N ASN A 181 1.69 15.52 13.01
CA ASN A 181 2.50 15.37 11.78
C ASN A 181 3.98 15.22 12.12
N LEU A 182 4.46 15.92 13.15
CA LEU A 182 5.85 15.77 13.62
C LEU A 182 6.12 14.36 14.15
N LEU A 183 5.14 13.76 14.84
CA LEU A 183 5.28 12.37 15.32
C LEU A 183 5.40 11.39 14.16
N ILE A 184 4.61 11.56 13.08
CA ILE A 184 4.70 10.72 11.88
C ILE A 184 6.05 10.93 11.18
N LYS A 185 6.49 12.19 11.00
CA LYS A 185 7.80 12.49 10.40
C LYS A 185 8.95 11.86 11.20
N LYS A 186 8.90 11.98 12.53
CA LYS A 186 9.87 11.34 13.40
C LYS A 186 9.90 9.82 13.22
N LEU A 187 8.74 9.17 13.19
CA LEU A 187 8.66 7.72 12.97
C LEU A 187 9.33 7.29 11.66
N LEU A 188 9.12 8.05 10.58
CA LEU A 188 9.73 7.76 9.28
C LEU A 188 11.26 7.91 9.30
N VAL A 189 11.78 8.89 10.06
CA VAL A 189 13.22 9.04 10.29
C VAL A 189 13.76 7.85 11.09
N ASP A 190 13.10 7.50 12.21
CA ASP A 190 13.49 6.36 13.07
C ASP A 190 13.50 5.04 12.25
N MET A 191 12.50 4.86 11.37
CA MET A 191 12.47 3.72 10.44
C MET A 191 13.67 3.72 9.50
N CYS A 192 13.98 4.86 8.89
CA CYS A 192 15.11 4.99 7.97
C CYS A 192 16.45 4.71 8.67
N GLU A 193 16.63 5.18 9.90
CA GLU A 193 17.82 4.92 10.70
C GLU A 193 17.94 3.45 11.06
N LEU A 194 16.85 2.82 11.53
CA LEU A 194 16.84 1.41 11.89
C LEU A 194 17.06 0.49 10.68
N ALA A 195 16.58 0.88 9.51
CA ALA A 195 16.87 0.17 8.27
C ALA A 195 18.37 0.15 7.94
N ASN A 196 19.10 1.21 8.28
CA ASN A 196 20.56 1.32 8.10
C ASN A 196 21.39 0.74 9.24
N ALA A 197 20.79 0.43 10.38
CA ALA A 197 21.50 -0.20 11.49
C ALA A 197 21.89 -1.63 11.10
N SER A 198 23.10 -2.03 11.40
CA SER A 198 23.63 -3.38 11.15
C SER A 198 22.94 -4.43 12.02
#